data_2bb8f92769faf09e11242187bee82495
#
_entry.id   2bb8f92769faf09e11242187bee82495
#
_cell.length_a   1.000
_cell.length_b   1.000
_cell.length_c   1.000
_cell.angle_alpha   90.00
_cell.angle_beta   90.00
_cell.angle_gamma   90.00
#
_symmetry.space_group_name_H-M   'P 1'
#
loop_
_entity.id
_entity.type
_entity.pdbx_description
1 polymer ?
#
loop_
_entity_poly.entity_id
_entity_poly.type
_entity_poly.pdbx_seq_one_letter_code
_entity_poly.pdbx_strand_id
1 'polypeptide(L)'
;MLTLNLESAWSEFLDFVKTKQSIVEYTNWLAPIRILKSSEKGLVLGVPNIFVQEYLLGNYSKELANFFTPDNSGNLPLFFIIEEVEEVKQDSPPEENSAPVIEKDSVFELRLNRNYTFEDFIEGPSNQFVKSAAIGVAMRPGKTYNPLFIHGGVGLGKTHLLHSIGHFIHQNNKKLKIQCITTEGFINDLVEHLKSKSIDQMKRFYRSLDVLLVDDIQFLQGRQNFEEEFSQTFEALINQGKQIVITSDKPPTQLRLSERLTARMEWGLVANIGVPDLETRVAIVQHKADKKGLTIPSSIAFFIAEHVFSNVRQLEGAINRLGAYCRMCDMDITQEVVEKTLSEMLQFVPKKRITVDSILKSVASMFNVRVNDLKSTSRTKEIAFPRQVAMYLAKELINDSLVKLASSFGGKTHSTLLHSWTKIKKQMENDEKLRRQIIMTKQNLEI
;
A
#
# COMPACT_ATOMS: atom_id res chain seq x y z
N MET A 1 -54.46 11.87 11.35
CA MET A 1 -53.16 11.18 11.49
C MET A 1 -52.61 11.04 10.09
N LEU A 2 -51.60 11.83 9.75
CA LEU A 2 -50.91 11.75 8.44
C LEU A 2 -50.06 10.49 8.46
N THR A 3 -50.42 9.45 7.71
CA THR A 3 -49.55 8.34 7.39
C THR A 3 -48.35 8.90 6.65
N LEU A 4 -47.23 9.06 7.30
CA LEU A 4 -45.97 9.35 6.64
C LEU A 4 -45.72 8.24 5.60
N ASN A 5 -45.77 8.62 4.34
CA ASN A 5 -45.45 7.70 3.25
C ASN A 5 -43.95 7.43 3.31
N LEU A 6 -43.55 6.28 3.85
CA LEU A 6 -42.16 5.89 4.03
C LEU A 6 -41.35 5.92 2.73
N GLU A 7 -42.03 5.74 1.58
CA GLU A 7 -41.42 5.87 0.25
C GLU A 7 -41.07 7.33 -0.07
N SER A 8 -41.95 8.28 0.33
CA SER A 8 -41.65 9.72 0.17
C SER A 8 -40.45 10.13 1.03
N ALA A 9 -40.42 9.67 2.29
CA ALA A 9 -39.28 9.92 3.20
C ALA A 9 -37.95 9.36 2.65
N TRP A 10 -37.99 8.19 2.00
CA TRP A 10 -36.82 7.63 1.34
C TRP A 10 -36.38 8.46 0.12
N SER A 11 -37.32 8.92 -0.69
CA SER A 11 -37.02 9.77 -1.83
C SER A 11 -36.40 11.10 -1.41
N GLU A 12 -36.96 11.73 -0.36
CA GLU A 12 -36.43 12.98 0.22
C GLU A 12 -35.02 12.79 0.81
N PHE A 13 -34.76 11.65 1.45
CA PHE A 13 -33.43 11.30 1.92
C PHE A 13 -32.44 11.14 0.77
N LEU A 14 -32.80 10.44 -0.33
CA LEU A 14 -31.92 10.30 -1.49
C LEU A 14 -31.62 11.65 -2.16
N ASP A 15 -32.60 12.55 -2.25
CA ASP A 15 -32.39 13.89 -2.82
C ASP A 15 -31.51 14.75 -1.89
N PHE A 16 -31.66 14.63 -0.58
CA PHE A 16 -30.78 15.27 0.38
C PHE A 16 -29.33 14.80 0.23
N VAL A 17 -29.08 13.49 0.05
CA VAL A 17 -27.74 12.97 -0.11
C VAL A 17 -27.12 13.39 -1.45
N LYS A 18 -27.90 13.44 -2.54
CA LYS A 18 -27.44 13.95 -3.85
C LYS A 18 -26.92 15.38 -3.78
N THR A 19 -27.46 16.21 -2.90
CA THR A 19 -26.99 17.60 -2.75
C THR A 19 -25.72 17.74 -1.95
N LYS A 20 -25.39 16.75 -1.11
CA LYS A 20 -24.23 16.79 -0.19
C LYS A 20 -23.02 15.99 -0.65
N GLN A 21 -23.22 14.97 -1.48
CA GLN A 21 -22.18 14.01 -1.85
C GLN A 21 -21.76 14.12 -3.32
N SER A 22 -20.61 13.55 -3.65
CA SER A 22 -20.15 13.45 -5.04
C SER A 22 -21.07 12.51 -5.84
N ILE A 23 -21.26 12.81 -7.14
CA ILE A 23 -22.05 11.98 -8.05
C ILE A 23 -21.56 10.53 -8.04
N VAL A 24 -20.24 10.32 -7.91
CA VAL A 24 -19.62 8.99 -7.91
C VAL A 24 -20.01 8.17 -6.66
N GLU A 25 -20.02 8.79 -5.49
CA GLU A 25 -20.44 8.11 -4.24
C GLU A 25 -21.91 7.76 -4.25
N TYR A 26 -22.76 8.68 -4.71
CA TYR A 26 -24.20 8.42 -4.86
C TYR A 26 -24.45 7.24 -5.81
N THR A 27 -23.82 7.25 -6.99
CA THR A 27 -24.03 6.21 -8.02
C THR A 27 -23.56 4.82 -7.55
N ASN A 28 -22.45 4.76 -6.81
CA ASN A 28 -21.89 3.48 -6.38
C ASN A 28 -22.58 2.87 -5.16
N TRP A 29 -23.08 3.70 -4.23
CA TRP A 29 -23.53 3.22 -2.94
C TRP A 29 -25.03 3.38 -2.68
N LEU A 30 -25.70 4.37 -3.25
CA LEU A 30 -27.09 4.67 -2.95
C LEU A 30 -28.03 4.41 -4.13
N ALA A 31 -27.60 4.70 -5.35
CA ALA A 31 -28.39 4.46 -6.55
C ALA A 31 -28.79 2.99 -6.77
N PRO A 32 -27.98 1.98 -6.36
CA PRO A 32 -28.36 0.57 -6.49
C PRO A 32 -29.45 0.11 -5.52
N ILE A 33 -29.79 0.90 -4.50
CA ILE A 33 -30.80 0.53 -3.50
C ILE A 33 -32.20 0.71 -4.07
N ARG A 34 -33.05 -0.31 -3.99
CA ARG A 34 -34.43 -0.33 -4.49
C ARG A 34 -35.42 -0.53 -3.35
N ILE A 35 -36.59 0.09 -3.47
CA ILE A 35 -37.71 -0.19 -2.57
C ILE A 35 -38.39 -1.47 -3.05
N LEU A 36 -38.41 -2.51 -2.19
CA LEU A 36 -39.06 -3.78 -2.50
C LEU A 36 -40.48 -3.82 -1.95
N LYS A 37 -40.68 -3.30 -0.75
CA LYS A 37 -41.98 -3.29 -0.08
C LYS A 37 -42.05 -2.17 0.92
N SER A 38 -43.22 -1.52 0.95
CA SER A 38 -43.57 -0.53 1.96
C SER A 38 -44.77 -1.04 2.76
N SER A 39 -44.70 -0.93 4.09
CA SER A 39 -45.74 -1.37 5.00
C SER A 39 -45.81 -0.46 6.22
N GLU A 40 -46.91 -0.52 6.99
CA GLU A 40 -47.04 0.23 8.25
C GLU A 40 -45.93 -0.10 9.28
N LYS A 41 -45.28 -1.24 9.15
CA LYS A 41 -44.18 -1.68 10.03
C LYS A 41 -42.80 -1.21 9.63
N GLY A 42 -42.64 -0.73 8.39
CA GLY A 42 -41.39 -0.22 7.87
C GLY A 42 -41.20 -0.41 6.36
N LEU A 43 -40.08 0.10 5.87
CA LEU A 43 -39.67 0.06 4.47
C LEU A 43 -38.67 -1.07 4.26
N VAL A 44 -38.91 -1.94 3.30
CA VAL A 44 -38.01 -3.01 2.89
C VAL A 44 -37.22 -2.55 1.68
N LEU A 45 -35.92 -2.46 1.83
CA LEU A 45 -34.96 -2.02 0.82
C LEU A 45 -34.19 -3.22 0.26
N GLY A 46 -34.20 -3.37 -1.06
CA GLY A 46 -33.34 -4.29 -1.78
C GLY A 46 -31.94 -3.67 -1.96
N VAL A 47 -30.92 -4.33 -1.48
CA VAL A 47 -29.51 -3.92 -1.61
C VAL A 47 -28.74 -4.99 -2.38
N PRO A 48 -27.82 -4.60 -3.28
CA PRO A 48 -27.05 -5.58 -4.06
C PRO A 48 -26.10 -6.45 -3.22
N ASN A 49 -25.68 -5.94 -2.05
CA ASN A 49 -24.81 -6.68 -1.12
C ASN A 49 -24.86 -6.05 0.28
N ILE A 50 -24.28 -6.77 1.25
CA ILE A 50 -24.25 -6.33 2.64
C ILE A 50 -23.43 -5.05 2.86
N PHE A 51 -22.44 -4.78 2.00
CA PHE A 51 -21.59 -3.59 2.13
C PHE A 51 -22.37 -2.31 1.84
N VAL A 52 -23.32 -2.35 0.91
CA VAL A 52 -24.21 -1.21 0.63
C VAL A 52 -25.10 -0.92 1.85
N GLN A 53 -25.59 -1.94 2.54
CA GLN A 53 -26.34 -1.80 3.79
C GLN A 53 -25.45 -1.20 4.90
N GLU A 54 -24.26 -1.75 5.13
CA GLU A 54 -23.32 -1.28 6.15
C GLU A 54 -22.85 0.15 5.86
N TYR A 55 -22.59 0.47 4.61
CA TYR A 55 -22.23 1.83 4.18
C TYR A 55 -23.35 2.83 4.49
N LEU A 56 -24.60 2.48 4.14
CA LEU A 56 -25.76 3.32 4.42
C LEU A 56 -25.94 3.55 5.93
N LEU A 57 -25.94 2.49 6.72
CA LEU A 57 -26.14 2.59 8.17
C LEU A 57 -24.95 3.24 8.89
N GLY A 58 -23.72 2.95 8.45
CA GLY A 58 -22.50 3.49 9.07
C GLY A 58 -22.31 4.98 8.82
N ASN A 59 -22.62 5.46 7.61
CA ASN A 59 -22.35 6.85 7.24
C ASN A 59 -23.58 7.77 7.41
N TYR A 60 -24.81 7.24 7.38
CA TYR A 60 -26.04 8.04 7.32
C TYR A 60 -27.04 7.71 8.42
N SER A 61 -26.67 6.95 9.46
CA SER A 61 -27.64 6.59 10.53
C SER A 61 -28.24 7.81 11.25
N LYS A 62 -27.45 8.87 11.43
CA LYS A 62 -27.91 10.12 12.05
C LYS A 62 -28.85 10.92 11.12
N GLU A 63 -28.51 10.98 9.85
CA GLU A 63 -29.30 11.65 8.83
C GLU A 63 -30.60 10.89 8.58
N LEU A 64 -30.56 9.57 8.50
CA LEU A 64 -31.74 8.72 8.37
C LEU A 64 -32.75 8.92 9.50
N ALA A 65 -32.26 9.14 10.74
CA ALA A 65 -33.14 9.43 11.89
C ALA A 65 -33.92 10.77 11.76
N ASN A 66 -33.52 11.66 10.86
CA ASN A 66 -34.26 12.89 10.55
C ASN A 66 -35.46 12.65 9.60
N PHE A 67 -35.40 11.60 8.79
CA PHE A 67 -36.43 11.24 7.81
C PHE A 67 -37.32 10.08 8.29
N PHE A 68 -36.78 9.22 9.15
CA PHE A 68 -37.47 8.05 9.70
C PHE A 68 -37.47 8.12 11.21
N THR A 69 -38.68 8.13 11.82
CA THR A 69 -38.80 8.12 13.28
C THR A 69 -38.37 6.76 13.84
N PRO A 70 -37.34 6.69 14.70
CA PRO A 70 -36.96 5.45 15.35
C PRO A 70 -38.10 4.88 16.21
N ASP A 71 -38.15 3.58 16.39
CA ASP A 71 -39.05 2.90 17.29
C ASP A 71 -38.67 3.15 18.79
N ASN A 72 -39.49 2.65 19.72
CA ASN A 72 -39.24 2.79 21.15
C ASN A 72 -37.93 2.14 21.64
N SER A 73 -37.28 1.34 20.79
CA SER A 73 -35.98 0.67 21.01
C SER A 73 -34.82 1.37 20.29
N GLY A 74 -35.08 2.48 19.58
CA GLY A 74 -34.09 3.25 18.85
C GLY A 74 -33.77 2.70 17.46
N ASN A 75 -34.50 1.72 16.95
CA ASN A 75 -34.29 1.15 15.64
C ASN A 75 -35.05 1.94 14.56
N LEU A 76 -34.43 2.16 13.41
CA LEU A 76 -35.10 2.75 12.25
C LEU A 76 -36.04 1.71 11.61
N PRO A 77 -37.21 2.13 11.07
CA PRO A 77 -38.15 1.22 10.40
C PRO A 77 -37.67 0.87 8.98
N LEU A 78 -36.42 0.44 8.85
CA LEU A 78 -35.75 0.03 7.61
C LEU A 78 -35.32 -1.42 7.70
N PHE A 79 -35.77 -2.23 6.76
CA PHE A 79 -35.40 -3.64 6.64
C PHE A 79 -34.66 -3.82 5.33
N PHE A 80 -33.63 -4.67 5.31
CA PHE A 80 -32.81 -4.89 4.14
C PHE A 80 -32.93 -6.31 3.65
N ILE A 81 -33.03 -6.48 2.32
CA ILE A 81 -32.96 -7.75 1.63
C ILE A 81 -31.88 -7.64 0.59
N ILE A 82 -30.94 -8.58 0.56
CA ILE A 82 -29.90 -8.64 -0.46
C ILE A 82 -30.52 -9.25 -1.71
N GLU A 83 -30.55 -8.48 -2.81
CA GLU A 83 -30.99 -8.95 -4.13
C GLU A 83 -29.76 -9.30 -4.97
N GLU A 84 -29.73 -10.51 -5.51
CA GLU A 84 -28.80 -10.85 -6.58
C GLU A 84 -29.23 -10.09 -7.85
N VAL A 85 -28.35 -9.26 -8.39
CA VAL A 85 -28.58 -8.59 -9.69
C VAL A 85 -28.42 -9.67 -10.77
N GLU A 86 -29.53 -10.16 -11.32
CA GLU A 86 -29.50 -10.92 -12.57
C GLU A 86 -28.99 -10.00 -13.69
N GLU A 87 -27.82 -10.30 -14.24
CA GLU A 87 -27.36 -9.71 -15.48
C GLU A 87 -28.34 -10.02 -16.59
N VAL A 88 -28.93 -8.97 -17.18
CA VAL A 88 -29.81 -9.07 -18.34
C VAL A 88 -29.04 -9.70 -19.50
N LYS A 89 -29.27 -10.99 -19.75
CA LYS A 89 -28.85 -11.66 -20.98
C LYS A 89 -29.68 -11.14 -22.14
N GLN A 90 -29.01 -10.53 -23.11
CA GLN A 90 -29.60 -10.26 -24.42
C GLN A 90 -29.99 -11.57 -25.12
N ASP A 91 -31.21 -11.60 -25.61
CA ASP A 91 -31.82 -12.72 -26.33
C ASP A 91 -31.03 -13.11 -27.59
N SER A 92 -30.74 -14.40 -27.70
CA SER A 92 -30.48 -15.11 -28.94
C SER A 92 -31.28 -16.42 -28.95
N PRO A 93 -31.81 -16.87 -30.11
CA PRO A 93 -32.91 -17.85 -30.17
C PRO A 93 -32.49 -19.27 -29.87
N PRO A 94 -33.42 -20.19 -29.59
CA PRO A 94 -33.16 -21.51 -29.03
C PRO A 94 -32.71 -22.51 -30.09
N GLU A 95 -31.62 -23.22 -29.83
CA GLU A 95 -31.34 -24.52 -30.44
C GLU A 95 -31.47 -25.64 -29.40
N GLU A 96 -32.44 -26.50 -29.64
CA GLU A 96 -32.59 -27.80 -29.00
C GLU A 96 -31.39 -28.67 -29.34
N ASN A 97 -30.70 -29.19 -28.30
CA ASN A 97 -30.21 -30.56 -28.35
C ASN A 97 -29.80 -31.04 -26.95
N SER A 98 -30.46 -32.06 -26.52
CA SER A 98 -30.21 -32.81 -25.32
C SER A 98 -28.85 -33.50 -25.37
N ALA A 99 -27.97 -33.19 -24.39
CA ALA A 99 -26.80 -33.98 -24.10
C ALA A 99 -26.63 -34.10 -22.56
N PRO A 100 -26.02 -35.16 -22.05
CA PRO A 100 -26.20 -35.65 -20.70
C PRO A 100 -25.60 -34.69 -19.66
N VAL A 101 -26.25 -34.65 -18.48
CA VAL A 101 -25.79 -33.95 -17.28
C VAL A 101 -24.40 -34.47 -16.91
N ILE A 102 -23.38 -33.78 -17.38
CA ILE A 102 -22.04 -33.88 -16.85
C ILE A 102 -22.06 -33.10 -15.54
N GLU A 103 -21.88 -33.78 -14.42
CA GLU A 103 -21.54 -33.16 -13.15
C GLU A 103 -20.44 -32.14 -13.45
N LYS A 104 -20.74 -30.88 -13.25
CA LYS A 104 -19.73 -29.83 -13.29
C LYS A 104 -18.76 -30.07 -12.12
N ASP A 105 -17.76 -30.91 -12.37
CA ASP A 105 -16.51 -30.79 -11.64
C ASP A 105 -16.15 -29.30 -11.69
N SER A 106 -16.17 -28.66 -10.55
CA SER A 106 -15.77 -27.25 -10.42
C SER A 106 -14.36 -27.14 -11.00
N VAL A 107 -14.29 -26.69 -12.24
CA VAL A 107 -13.01 -26.43 -12.90
C VAL A 107 -12.28 -25.42 -12.02
N PHE A 108 -11.18 -25.88 -11.44
CA PHE A 108 -10.28 -25.06 -10.63
C PHE A 108 -9.75 -23.93 -11.49
N GLU A 109 -10.43 -22.80 -11.49
CA GLU A 109 -9.97 -21.62 -12.22
C GLU A 109 -8.94 -20.90 -11.38
N LEU A 110 -7.67 -21.16 -11.62
CA LEU A 110 -6.55 -20.50 -10.96
C LEU A 110 -6.51 -19.04 -11.41
N ARG A 111 -7.07 -18.13 -10.61
CA ARG A 111 -7.15 -16.71 -10.90
C ARG A 111 -5.84 -16.00 -10.55
N LEU A 112 -4.81 -16.18 -11.39
CA LEU A 112 -3.54 -15.48 -11.28
C LEU A 112 -3.45 -14.36 -12.33
N ASN A 113 -2.91 -13.22 -11.93
CA ASN A 113 -2.61 -12.12 -12.86
C ASN A 113 -1.42 -12.51 -13.74
N ARG A 114 -1.65 -12.62 -15.05
CA ARG A 114 -0.64 -13.05 -16.04
C ARG A 114 0.62 -12.18 -16.09
N ASN A 115 0.51 -10.93 -15.64
CA ASN A 115 1.62 -9.97 -15.63
C ASN A 115 2.49 -10.06 -14.36
N TYR A 116 2.16 -10.94 -13.42
CA TYR A 116 2.89 -11.07 -12.17
C TYR A 116 3.73 -12.35 -12.20
N THR A 117 4.93 -12.23 -12.75
CA THR A 117 5.93 -13.30 -12.85
C THR A 117 7.20 -12.91 -12.10
N PHE A 118 8.11 -13.88 -11.84
CA PHE A 118 9.38 -13.57 -11.21
C PHE A 118 10.31 -12.74 -12.11
N GLU A 119 10.19 -12.87 -13.43
CA GLU A 119 10.93 -12.11 -14.43
C GLU A 119 10.53 -10.64 -14.39
N ASP A 120 9.27 -10.36 -14.10
CA ASP A 120 8.71 -9.01 -14.02
C ASP A 120 8.90 -8.32 -12.69
N PHE A 121 9.36 -9.08 -11.70
CA PHE A 121 9.68 -8.56 -10.39
C PHE A 121 11.14 -8.09 -10.35
N ILE A 122 11.34 -6.79 -10.48
CA ILE A 122 12.69 -6.19 -10.50
C ILE A 122 13.33 -6.32 -9.13
N GLU A 123 14.51 -6.95 -9.14
CA GLU A 123 15.29 -7.20 -7.94
C GLU A 123 16.17 -6.01 -7.58
N GLY A 124 16.26 -5.74 -6.28
CA GLY A 124 17.15 -4.76 -5.67
C GLY A 124 17.47 -5.15 -4.22
N PRO A 125 18.36 -4.41 -3.56
CA PRO A 125 18.82 -4.73 -2.20
C PRO A 125 17.69 -4.88 -1.18
N SER A 126 16.60 -4.12 -1.35
CA SER A 126 15.46 -4.11 -0.41
C SER A 126 14.50 -5.29 -0.56
N ASN A 127 14.58 -6.07 -1.65
CA ASN A 127 13.63 -7.15 -1.95
C ASN A 127 14.31 -8.47 -2.40
N GLN A 128 15.63 -8.49 -2.56
CA GLN A 128 16.39 -9.67 -3.00
C GLN A 128 16.16 -10.88 -2.11
N PHE A 129 16.19 -10.69 -0.79
CA PHE A 129 15.98 -11.77 0.16
C PHE A 129 14.62 -12.44 0.00
N VAL A 130 13.54 -11.63 -0.02
CA VAL A 130 12.18 -12.15 -0.14
C VAL A 130 11.92 -12.77 -1.52
N LYS A 131 12.50 -12.23 -2.60
CA LYS A 131 12.43 -12.83 -3.94
C LYS A 131 13.09 -14.20 -3.95
N SER A 132 14.30 -14.32 -3.38
CA SER A 132 15.02 -15.59 -3.29
C SER A 132 14.24 -16.63 -2.46
N ALA A 133 13.65 -16.22 -1.33
CA ALA A 133 12.79 -17.07 -0.52
C ALA A 133 11.54 -17.55 -1.29
N ALA A 134 10.91 -16.64 -2.03
CA ALA A 134 9.75 -16.95 -2.86
C ALA A 134 10.06 -17.97 -3.98
N ILE A 135 11.21 -17.82 -4.65
CA ILE A 135 11.71 -18.77 -5.66
C ILE A 135 11.99 -20.12 -5.00
N GLY A 136 12.65 -20.14 -3.83
CA GLY A 136 12.93 -21.38 -3.09
C GLY A 136 11.66 -22.16 -2.72
N VAL A 137 10.62 -21.45 -2.29
CA VAL A 137 9.28 -22.03 -2.00
C VAL A 137 8.63 -22.54 -3.29
N ALA A 138 8.69 -21.78 -4.37
CA ALA A 138 8.09 -22.14 -5.65
C ALA A 138 8.74 -23.40 -6.27
N MET A 139 10.07 -23.54 -6.11
CA MET A 139 10.79 -24.73 -6.58
C MET A 139 10.46 -26.00 -5.79
N ARG A 140 10.23 -25.90 -4.49
CA ARG A 140 10.01 -27.05 -3.60
C ARG A 140 8.88 -26.77 -2.60
N PRO A 141 7.62 -26.71 -3.05
CA PRO A 141 6.49 -26.43 -2.18
C PRO A 141 6.39 -27.42 -1.01
N GLY A 142 6.15 -26.91 0.18
CA GLY A 142 6.03 -27.67 1.43
C GLY A 142 7.36 -28.17 2.02
N LYS A 143 8.51 -27.90 1.40
CA LYS A 143 9.81 -28.45 1.80
C LYS A 143 10.82 -27.41 2.27
N THR A 144 10.75 -26.17 1.76
CA THR A 144 11.77 -25.16 2.04
C THR A 144 11.40 -24.28 3.24
N TYR A 145 10.39 -23.43 3.06
CA TYR A 145 9.89 -22.53 4.11
C TYR A 145 8.36 -22.65 4.13
N ASN A 146 7.81 -23.12 5.25
CA ASN A 146 6.37 -23.32 5.37
C ASN A 146 5.86 -23.00 6.78
N PRO A 147 5.04 -21.97 6.94
CA PRO A 147 4.60 -21.04 5.90
C PRO A 147 5.71 -20.05 5.44
N LEU A 148 5.54 -19.44 4.28
CA LEU A 148 6.25 -18.22 3.90
C LEU A 148 5.33 -17.02 4.17
N PHE A 149 5.74 -16.11 5.04
CA PHE A 149 5.02 -14.91 5.38
C PHE A 149 5.75 -13.69 4.81
N ILE A 150 5.12 -12.99 3.86
CA ILE A 150 5.67 -11.83 3.17
C ILE A 150 4.98 -10.58 3.69
N HIS A 151 5.73 -9.66 4.31
CA HIS A 151 5.15 -8.42 4.77
C HIS A 151 5.88 -7.18 4.22
N GLY A 152 5.23 -6.03 4.29
CA GLY A 152 5.80 -4.75 3.85
C GLY A 152 4.73 -3.74 3.51
N GLY A 153 5.13 -2.50 3.27
CA GLY A 153 4.24 -1.39 2.96
C GLY A 153 3.31 -1.66 1.75
N VAL A 154 2.30 -0.81 1.62
CA VAL A 154 1.34 -0.91 0.50
C VAL A 154 2.05 -0.60 -0.83
N GLY A 155 1.75 -1.41 -1.86
CA GLY A 155 2.26 -1.16 -3.22
C GLY A 155 3.72 -1.52 -3.45
N LEU A 156 4.37 -2.34 -2.58
CA LEU A 156 5.76 -2.77 -2.74
C LEU A 156 5.93 -4.07 -3.53
N GLY A 157 4.85 -4.73 -3.95
CA GLY A 157 4.90 -5.92 -4.79
C GLY A 157 4.62 -7.26 -4.08
N LYS A 158 4.03 -7.26 -2.87
CA LYS A 158 3.63 -8.49 -2.15
C LYS A 158 2.75 -9.40 -2.97
N THR A 159 1.63 -8.87 -3.48
CA THR A 159 0.70 -9.59 -4.37
C THR A 159 1.39 -10.07 -5.64
N HIS A 160 2.34 -9.29 -6.19
CA HIS A 160 3.13 -9.70 -7.35
C HIS A 160 3.94 -10.97 -7.05
N LEU A 161 4.70 -11.00 -5.95
CA LEU A 161 5.45 -12.21 -5.55
C LEU A 161 4.54 -13.38 -5.27
N LEU A 162 3.39 -13.15 -4.61
CA LEU A 162 2.42 -14.20 -4.33
C LEU A 162 1.93 -14.88 -5.62
N HIS A 163 1.54 -14.10 -6.61
CA HIS A 163 1.11 -14.59 -7.92
C HIS A 163 2.27 -15.24 -8.70
N SER A 164 3.50 -14.67 -8.59
CA SER A 164 4.69 -15.27 -9.23
C SER A 164 4.96 -16.68 -8.73
N ILE A 165 4.83 -16.91 -7.41
CA ILE A 165 4.94 -18.24 -6.82
C ILE A 165 3.90 -19.18 -7.45
N GLY A 166 2.64 -18.75 -7.50
CA GLY A 166 1.55 -19.53 -8.08
C GLY A 166 1.78 -19.88 -9.54
N HIS A 167 2.20 -18.91 -10.37
CA HIS A 167 2.53 -19.12 -11.77
C HIS A 167 3.67 -20.14 -11.95
N PHE A 168 4.76 -19.94 -11.21
CA PHE A 168 5.93 -20.80 -11.30
C PHE A 168 5.59 -22.27 -10.93
N ILE A 169 4.85 -22.48 -9.83
CA ILE A 169 4.44 -23.82 -9.42
C ILE A 169 3.51 -24.45 -10.47
N HIS A 170 2.52 -23.69 -10.96
CA HIS A 170 1.56 -24.20 -11.95
C HIS A 170 2.23 -24.57 -13.29
N GLN A 171 3.20 -23.78 -13.74
CA GLN A 171 3.96 -24.06 -14.96
C GLN A 171 4.79 -25.32 -14.84
N ASN A 172 5.44 -25.52 -13.69
CA ASN A 172 6.32 -26.68 -13.47
C ASN A 172 5.57 -27.95 -13.07
N ASN A 173 4.41 -27.83 -12.43
CA ASN A 173 3.60 -28.99 -12.02
C ASN A 173 2.10 -28.68 -12.05
N LYS A 174 1.49 -28.97 -13.19
CA LYS A 174 0.04 -28.79 -13.43
C LYS A 174 -0.86 -29.69 -12.59
N LYS A 175 -0.31 -30.72 -11.90
CA LYS A 175 -1.11 -31.65 -11.08
C LYS A 175 -1.38 -31.11 -9.69
N LEU A 176 -0.59 -30.14 -9.23
CA LEU A 176 -0.79 -29.54 -7.91
C LEU A 176 -2.03 -28.65 -7.89
N LYS A 177 -2.84 -28.84 -6.86
CA LYS A 177 -4.03 -28.02 -6.61
C LYS A 177 -3.60 -26.73 -5.90
N ILE A 178 -3.61 -25.62 -6.63
CA ILE A 178 -3.17 -24.30 -6.14
C ILE A 178 -4.38 -23.40 -6.03
N GLN A 179 -4.59 -22.77 -4.89
CA GLN A 179 -5.57 -21.72 -4.71
C GLN A 179 -4.86 -20.43 -4.34
N CYS A 180 -5.15 -19.36 -5.08
CA CYS A 180 -4.77 -17.99 -4.73
C CYS A 180 -6.05 -17.21 -4.38
N ILE A 181 -6.11 -16.69 -3.17
CA ILE A 181 -7.30 -16.02 -2.66
C ILE A 181 -6.91 -14.84 -1.78
N THR A 182 -7.72 -13.79 -1.79
CA THR A 182 -7.63 -12.73 -0.78
C THR A 182 -8.32 -13.17 0.51
N THR A 183 -7.91 -12.62 1.63
CA THR A 183 -8.58 -12.90 2.90
C THR A 183 -10.09 -12.58 2.85
N GLU A 184 -10.46 -11.50 2.17
CA GLU A 184 -11.87 -11.16 1.96
C GLU A 184 -12.60 -12.21 1.11
N GLY A 185 -11.93 -12.74 0.07
CA GLY A 185 -12.45 -13.85 -0.73
C GLY A 185 -12.71 -15.09 0.11
N PHE A 186 -11.77 -15.47 0.99
CA PHE A 186 -11.95 -16.59 1.92
C PHE A 186 -13.14 -16.37 2.87
N ILE A 187 -13.31 -15.16 3.39
CA ILE A 187 -14.44 -14.80 4.26
C ILE A 187 -15.75 -14.89 3.48
N ASN A 188 -15.79 -14.41 2.23
CA ASN A 188 -16.99 -14.48 1.40
C ASN A 188 -17.36 -15.93 1.08
N ASP A 189 -16.40 -16.77 0.74
CA ASP A 189 -16.61 -18.21 0.53
C ASP A 189 -17.20 -18.88 1.79
N LEU A 190 -16.66 -18.53 2.97
CA LEU A 190 -17.17 -19.08 4.23
C LEU A 190 -18.61 -18.63 4.49
N VAL A 191 -18.93 -17.36 4.27
CA VAL A 191 -20.30 -16.82 4.45
C VAL A 191 -21.28 -17.49 3.50
N GLU A 192 -20.90 -17.70 2.23
CA GLU A 192 -21.73 -18.37 1.23
C GLU A 192 -22.02 -19.82 1.61
N HIS A 193 -20.99 -20.57 2.03
CA HIS A 193 -21.14 -21.95 2.45
C HIS A 193 -21.88 -22.10 3.79
N LEU A 194 -21.82 -21.11 4.67
CA LEU A 194 -22.66 -21.06 5.87
C LEU A 194 -24.14 -20.87 5.52
N LYS A 195 -24.44 -19.95 4.58
CA LYS A 195 -25.82 -19.72 4.11
C LYS A 195 -26.42 -20.96 3.42
N SER A 196 -25.62 -21.63 2.61
CA SER A 196 -26.04 -22.86 1.88
C SER A 196 -25.93 -24.13 2.69
N LYS A 197 -25.54 -24.08 3.98
CA LYS A 197 -25.32 -25.22 4.87
C LYS A 197 -24.32 -26.26 4.28
N SER A 198 -23.36 -25.81 3.53
CA SER A 198 -22.36 -26.62 2.81
C SER A 198 -20.92 -26.40 3.29
N ILE A 199 -20.74 -25.98 4.54
CA ILE A 199 -19.44 -25.65 5.13
C ILE A 199 -18.42 -26.81 5.05
N ASP A 200 -18.90 -28.05 5.14
CA ASP A 200 -18.06 -29.25 5.01
C ASP A 200 -17.48 -29.40 3.59
N GLN A 201 -18.17 -28.92 2.57
CA GLN A 201 -17.65 -28.92 1.19
C GLN A 201 -16.49 -27.91 1.09
N MET A 202 -16.66 -26.69 1.62
CA MET A 202 -15.61 -25.69 1.67
C MET A 202 -14.38 -26.21 2.44
N LYS A 203 -14.58 -26.79 3.62
CA LYS A 203 -13.49 -27.37 4.42
C LYS A 203 -12.75 -28.47 3.66
N ARG A 204 -13.47 -29.39 2.99
CA ARG A 204 -12.85 -30.42 2.16
C ARG A 204 -12.08 -29.83 1.00
N PHE A 205 -12.63 -28.82 0.34
CA PHE A 205 -11.98 -28.12 -0.75
C PHE A 205 -10.64 -27.53 -0.31
N TYR A 206 -10.63 -26.59 0.67
CA TYR A 206 -9.41 -25.93 1.12
C TYR A 206 -8.37 -26.93 1.67
N ARG A 207 -8.81 -27.95 2.41
CA ARG A 207 -7.89 -28.98 2.96
C ARG A 207 -7.35 -29.95 1.91
N SER A 208 -7.93 -29.99 0.71
CA SER A 208 -7.45 -30.81 -0.41
C SER A 208 -6.37 -30.11 -1.24
N LEU A 209 -6.08 -28.85 -0.97
CA LEU A 209 -5.09 -28.07 -1.71
C LEU A 209 -3.66 -28.55 -1.43
N ASP A 210 -2.80 -28.43 -2.43
CA ASP A 210 -1.36 -28.64 -2.28
C ASP A 210 -0.64 -27.33 -1.97
N VAL A 211 -1.18 -26.19 -2.45
CA VAL A 211 -0.63 -24.86 -2.23
C VAL A 211 -1.76 -23.86 -1.97
N LEU A 212 -1.69 -23.15 -0.86
CA LEU A 212 -2.60 -22.06 -0.52
C LEU A 212 -1.83 -20.74 -0.49
N LEU A 213 -2.24 -19.83 -1.35
CA LEU A 213 -1.69 -18.47 -1.46
C LEU A 213 -2.74 -17.48 -0.95
N VAL A 214 -2.45 -16.79 0.15
CA VAL A 214 -3.39 -15.88 0.82
C VAL A 214 -2.87 -14.46 0.75
N ASP A 215 -3.63 -13.58 0.11
CA ASP A 215 -3.29 -12.16 0.04
C ASP A 215 -3.98 -11.36 1.14
N ASP A 216 -3.24 -10.41 1.71
CA ASP A 216 -3.74 -9.40 2.63
C ASP A 216 -4.41 -9.96 3.91
N ILE A 217 -3.69 -10.80 4.66
CA ILE A 217 -4.21 -11.45 5.89
C ILE A 217 -4.66 -10.46 6.98
N GLN A 218 -4.22 -9.20 6.94
CA GLN A 218 -4.64 -8.18 7.90
C GLN A 218 -6.16 -7.94 7.92
N PHE A 219 -6.89 -8.29 6.87
CA PHE A 219 -8.35 -8.19 6.83
C PHE A 219 -9.08 -9.23 7.69
N LEU A 220 -8.34 -10.21 8.24
CA LEU A 220 -8.90 -11.17 9.21
C LEU A 220 -9.01 -10.57 10.63
N GLN A 221 -8.30 -9.47 10.92
CA GLN A 221 -8.27 -8.85 12.24
C GLN A 221 -9.67 -8.43 12.71
N GLY A 222 -9.97 -8.73 13.99
CA GLY A 222 -11.25 -8.38 14.62
C GLY A 222 -12.43 -9.27 14.23
N ARG A 223 -12.18 -10.34 13.48
CA ARG A 223 -13.20 -11.28 12.96
C ARG A 223 -13.01 -12.68 13.54
N GLN A 224 -13.19 -12.85 14.84
CA GLN A 224 -12.84 -14.07 15.61
C GLN A 224 -13.35 -15.38 14.99
N ASN A 225 -14.63 -15.42 14.58
CA ASN A 225 -15.22 -16.65 14.01
C ASN A 225 -14.54 -17.05 12.68
N PHE A 226 -14.19 -16.07 11.85
CA PHE A 226 -13.50 -16.30 10.57
C PHE A 226 -12.04 -16.69 10.79
N GLU A 227 -11.41 -16.10 11.80
CA GLU A 227 -10.05 -16.40 12.20
C GLU A 227 -9.93 -17.86 12.68
N GLU A 228 -10.88 -18.34 13.45
CA GLU A 228 -10.89 -19.73 13.94
C GLU A 228 -10.96 -20.72 12.77
N GLU A 229 -11.87 -20.51 11.82
CA GLU A 229 -12.00 -21.38 10.63
C GLU A 229 -10.77 -21.32 9.73
N PHE A 230 -10.18 -20.14 9.56
CA PHE A 230 -8.91 -19.98 8.85
C PHE A 230 -7.79 -20.74 9.56
N SER A 231 -7.67 -20.60 10.88
CA SER A 231 -6.66 -21.29 11.70
C SER A 231 -6.75 -22.80 11.59
N GLN A 232 -7.97 -23.36 11.62
CA GLN A 232 -8.19 -24.80 11.44
C GLN A 232 -7.76 -25.28 10.05
N THR A 233 -8.07 -24.51 9.01
CA THR A 233 -7.67 -24.81 7.62
C THR A 233 -6.16 -24.74 7.47
N PHE A 234 -5.54 -23.69 8.02
CA PHE A 234 -4.11 -23.47 8.05
C PHE A 234 -3.37 -24.65 8.70
N GLU A 235 -3.82 -25.08 9.90
CA GLU A 235 -3.23 -26.21 10.61
C GLU A 235 -3.36 -27.52 9.85
N ALA A 236 -4.51 -27.75 9.24
CA ALA A 236 -4.74 -28.96 8.46
C ALA A 236 -3.76 -29.06 7.27
N LEU A 237 -3.48 -27.95 6.59
CA LEU A 237 -2.54 -27.90 5.47
C LEU A 237 -1.09 -28.06 5.95
N ILE A 238 -0.66 -27.34 6.99
CA ILE A 238 0.70 -27.45 7.53
C ILE A 238 0.99 -28.86 7.99
N ASN A 239 0.07 -29.49 8.72
CA ASN A 239 0.25 -30.86 9.23
C ASN A 239 0.33 -31.92 8.09
N GLN A 240 -0.22 -31.63 6.93
CA GLN A 240 -0.09 -32.46 5.73
C GLN A 240 1.15 -32.11 4.88
N GLY A 241 2.00 -31.16 5.32
CA GLY A 241 3.16 -30.70 4.56
C GLY A 241 2.80 -29.92 3.28
N LYS A 242 1.58 -29.36 3.21
CA LYS A 242 1.13 -28.52 2.09
C LYS A 242 1.68 -27.12 2.24
N GLN A 243 2.01 -26.46 1.13
CA GLN A 243 2.59 -25.13 1.14
C GLN A 243 1.56 -24.06 1.44
N ILE A 244 1.90 -23.15 2.35
CA ILE A 244 1.14 -21.91 2.57
C ILE A 244 2.06 -20.72 2.34
N VAL A 245 1.56 -19.70 1.61
CA VAL A 245 2.20 -18.39 1.45
C VAL A 245 1.20 -17.33 1.82
N ILE A 246 1.60 -16.38 2.65
CA ILE A 246 0.72 -15.32 3.17
C ILE A 246 1.36 -13.97 2.93
N THR A 247 0.55 -12.98 2.54
CA THR A 247 1.00 -11.59 2.49
C THR A 247 0.30 -10.72 3.54
N SER A 248 0.96 -9.65 3.97
CA SER A 248 0.43 -8.68 4.93
C SER A 248 1.07 -7.30 4.77
N ASP A 249 0.40 -6.26 5.26
CA ASP A 249 0.97 -4.93 5.41
C ASP A 249 1.92 -4.81 6.61
N LYS A 250 1.82 -5.74 7.59
CA LYS A 250 2.57 -5.76 8.86
C LYS A 250 3.11 -7.15 9.17
N PRO A 251 4.18 -7.25 9.99
CA PRO A 251 4.65 -8.55 10.48
C PRO A 251 3.60 -9.21 11.38
N PRO A 252 3.65 -10.56 11.56
CA PRO A 252 2.68 -11.31 12.36
C PRO A 252 2.48 -10.75 13.78
N THR A 253 3.57 -10.34 14.44
CA THR A 253 3.55 -9.76 15.81
C THR A 253 2.76 -8.47 15.94
N GLN A 254 2.52 -7.74 14.86
CA GLN A 254 1.77 -6.49 14.84
C GLN A 254 0.31 -6.69 14.38
N LEU A 255 -0.04 -7.91 13.99
CA LEU A 255 -1.41 -8.26 13.65
C LEU A 255 -2.20 -8.55 14.95
N ARG A 256 -3.43 -8.04 15.03
CA ARG A 256 -4.35 -8.33 16.14
C ARG A 256 -5.10 -9.64 15.85
N LEU A 257 -4.34 -10.73 15.77
CA LEU A 257 -4.82 -12.10 15.60
C LEU A 257 -4.52 -12.89 16.87
N SER A 258 -5.11 -14.09 17.01
CA SER A 258 -4.83 -14.96 18.16
C SER A 258 -3.34 -15.32 18.23
N GLU A 259 -2.84 -15.47 19.44
CA GLU A 259 -1.44 -15.89 19.70
C GLU A 259 -1.10 -17.20 18.97
N ARG A 260 -2.07 -18.13 18.93
CA ARG A 260 -1.92 -19.41 18.26
C ARG A 260 -1.66 -19.26 16.77
N LEU A 261 -2.43 -18.45 16.07
CA LEU A 261 -2.28 -18.22 14.62
C LEU A 261 -1.00 -17.43 14.34
N THR A 262 -0.71 -16.41 15.15
CA THR A 262 0.52 -15.60 15.05
C THR A 262 1.77 -16.47 15.19
N ALA A 263 1.85 -17.29 16.25
CA ALA A 263 2.97 -18.21 16.45
C ALA A 263 3.18 -19.20 15.30
N ARG A 264 2.08 -19.67 14.71
CA ARG A 264 2.12 -20.56 13.52
C ARG A 264 2.65 -19.86 12.27
N MET A 265 2.30 -18.58 12.07
CA MET A 265 2.82 -17.77 10.97
C MET A 265 4.33 -17.50 11.12
N GLU A 266 4.81 -17.36 12.37
CA GLU A 266 6.21 -17.15 12.68
C GLU A 266 7.06 -18.43 12.64
N TRP A 267 6.44 -19.60 12.71
CA TRP A 267 7.14 -20.89 12.65
C TRP A 267 7.95 -21.07 11.36
N GLY A 268 7.47 -20.53 10.25
CA GLY A 268 8.12 -20.58 8.96
C GLY A 268 9.13 -19.47 8.73
N LEU A 269 9.12 -18.90 7.53
CA LEU A 269 9.97 -17.75 7.20
C LEU A 269 9.12 -16.49 7.10
N VAL A 270 9.47 -15.49 7.93
CA VAL A 270 8.92 -14.14 7.83
C VAL A 270 9.89 -13.27 7.06
N ALA A 271 9.47 -12.75 5.92
CA ALA A 271 10.31 -11.97 5.02
C ALA A 271 9.68 -10.59 4.75
N ASN A 272 10.50 -9.55 4.84
CA ASN A 272 10.08 -8.17 4.61
C ASN A 272 10.40 -7.71 3.19
N ILE A 273 9.47 -7.00 2.55
CA ILE A 273 9.75 -6.20 1.35
C ILE A 273 9.95 -4.75 1.77
N GLY A 274 11.16 -4.24 1.57
CA GLY A 274 11.50 -2.84 1.81
C GLY A 274 11.15 -1.94 0.63
N VAL A 275 11.23 -0.63 0.87
CA VAL A 275 11.10 0.39 -0.17
C VAL A 275 12.30 0.27 -1.12
N PRO A 276 12.09 0.22 -2.45
CA PRO A 276 13.19 0.14 -3.41
C PRO A 276 14.04 1.42 -3.38
N ASP A 277 15.35 1.26 -3.52
CA ASP A 277 16.28 2.36 -3.71
C ASP A 277 16.07 3.05 -5.07
N LEU A 278 16.76 4.15 -5.31
CA LEU A 278 16.59 4.94 -6.53
C LEU A 278 16.92 4.14 -7.78
N GLU A 279 18.00 3.36 -7.76
CA GLU A 279 18.44 2.56 -8.91
C GLU A 279 17.40 1.49 -9.25
N THR A 280 16.90 0.79 -8.25
CA THR A 280 15.82 -0.19 -8.41
C THR A 280 14.54 0.48 -8.95
N ARG A 281 14.20 1.68 -8.46
CA ARG A 281 13.04 2.42 -9.00
C ARG A 281 13.20 2.82 -10.45
N VAL A 282 14.41 3.27 -10.86
CA VAL A 282 14.71 3.57 -12.27
C VAL A 282 14.54 2.33 -13.13
N ALA A 283 15.06 1.19 -12.69
CA ALA A 283 14.92 -0.07 -13.40
C ALA A 283 13.44 -0.51 -13.51
N ILE A 284 12.64 -0.31 -12.45
CA ILE A 284 11.19 -0.57 -12.47
C ILE A 284 10.49 0.32 -13.51
N VAL A 285 10.81 1.62 -13.53
CA VAL A 285 10.22 2.58 -14.50
C VAL A 285 10.53 2.12 -15.93
N GLN A 286 11.79 1.83 -16.24
CA GLN A 286 12.22 1.39 -17.57
C GLN A 286 11.53 0.08 -17.97
N HIS A 287 11.59 -0.95 -17.11
CA HIS A 287 10.99 -2.25 -17.40
C HIS A 287 9.46 -2.17 -17.64
N LYS A 288 8.76 -1.37 -16.82
CA LYS A 288 7.31 -1.19 -16.97
C LYS A 288 6.94 -0.37 -18.20
N ALA A 289 7.78 0.58 -18.59
CA ALA A 289 7.63 1.35 -19.82
C ALA A 289 7.82 0.46 -21.06
N ASP A 290 8.89 -0.31 -21.11
CA ASP A 290 9.21 -1.23 -22.21
C ASP A 290 8.07 -2.24 -22.43
N LYS A 291 7.52 -2.81 -21.37
CA LYS A 291 6.34 -3.70 -21.45
C LYS A 291 5.11 -3.06 -22.07
N LYS A 292 5.00 -1.74 -22.01
CA LYS A 292 3.89 -0.97 -22.60
C LYS A 292 4.21 -0.38 -23.96
N GLY A 293 5.39 -0.71 -24.51
CA GLY A 293 5.88 -0.15 -25.77
C GLY A 293 6.17 1.36 -25.69
N LEU A 294 6.52 1.86 -24.49
CA LEU A 294 6.86 3.25 -24.27
C LEU A 294 8.38 3.40 -24.21
N THR A 295 8.95 4.18 -25.08
CA THR A 295 10.39 4.52 -25.05
C THR A 295 10.59 5.71 -24.11
N ILE A 296 11.12 5.44 -22.91
CA ILE A 296 11.43 6.49 -21.92
C ILE A 296 12.95 6.67 -21.86
N PRO A 297 13.50 7.88 -22.17
CA PRO A 297 14.91 8.18 -21.99
C PRO A 297 15.37 7.95 -20.55
N SER A 298 16.59 7.46 -20.34
CA SER A 298 17.12 7.16 -18.99
C SER A 298 17.11 8.37 -18.05
N SER A 299 17.34 9.58 -18.56
CA SER A 299 17.26 10.81 -17.78
C SER A 299 15.85 11.07 -17.27
N ILE A 300 14.83 10.77 -18.04
CA ILE A 300 13.43 10.92 -17.66
C ILE A 300 13.00 9.82 -16.69
N ALA A 301 13.45 8.58 -16.93
CA ALA A 301 13.22 7.48 -15.99
C ALA A 301 13.81 7.80 -14.60
N PHE A 302 15.02 8.35 -14.57
CA PHE A 302 15.67 8.82 -13.36
C PHE A 302 14.85 9.94 -12.69
N PHE A 303 14.42 10.95 -13.46
CA PHE A 303 13.60 12.05 -12.95
C PHE A 303 12.29 11.56 -12.32
N ILE A 304 11.58 10.64 -12.98
CA ILE A 304 10.36 10.04 -12.43
C ILE A 304 10.67 9.27 -11.14
N ALA A 305 11.71 8.43 -11.13
CA ALA A 305 12.09 7.63 -9.98
C ALA A 305 12.58 8.46 -8.78
N GLU A 306 13.19 9.63 -9.03
CA GLU A 306 13.62 10.57 -7.99
C GLU A 306 12.43 11.25 -7.31
N HIS A 307 11.37 11.58 -8.06
CA HIS A 307 10.24 12.37 -7.57
C HIS A 307 9.00 11.53 -7.22
N VAL A 308 8.93 10.26 -7.65
CA VAL A 308 7.86 9.32 -7.29
C VAL A 308 8.48 8.18 -6.48
N PHE A 309 8.57 8.34 -5.17
CA PHE A 309 9.32 7.42 -4.30
C PHE A 309 8.48 6.69 -3.25
N SER A 310 7.18 6.97 -3.14
CA SER A 310 6.35 6.41 -2.07
C SER A 310 6.16 4.89 -2.19
N ASN A 311 5.89 4.38 -3.38
CA ASN A 311 5.72 2.94 -3.64
C ASN A 311 5.71 2.62 -5.14
N VAL A 312 5.87 1.32 -5.47
CA VAL A 312 5.92 0.83 -6.86
C VAL A 312 4.58 1.03 -7.59
N ARG A 313 3.46 0.95 -6.89
CA ARG A 313 2.12 1.18 -7.49
C ARG A 313 1.98 2.61 -8.02
N GLN A 314 2.57 3.59 -7.34
CA GLN A 314 2.59 4.97 -7.85
C GLN A 314 3.48 5.13 -9.08
N LEU A 315 4.64 4.44 -9.14
CA LEU A 315 5.47 4.42 -10.35
C LEU A 315 4.71 3.82 -11.54
N GLU A 316 4.01 2.70 -11.34
CA GLU A 316 3.14 2.11 -12.37
C GLU A 316 2.02 3.05 -12.81
N GLY A 317 1.38 3.72 -11.86
CA GLY A 317 0.36 4.75 -12.11
C GLY A 317 0.90 5.91 -12.94
N ALA A 318 2.12 6.38 -12.62
CA ALA A 318 2.79 7.45 -13.37
C ALA A 318 3.06 7.05 -14.83
N ILE A 319 3.59 5.83 -15.04
CA ILE A 319 3.86 5.30 -16.38
C ILE A 319 2.57 5.13 -17.18
N ASN A 320 1.50 4.64 -16.54
CA ASN A 320 0.18 4.48 -17.17
C ASN A 320 -0.38 5.84 -17.65
N ARG A 321 -0.36 6.84 -16.75
CA ARG A 321 -0.85 8.20 -17.03
C ARG A 321 -0.05 8.86 -18.15
N LEU A 322 1.28 8.74 -18.08
CA LEU A 322 2.18 9.28 -19.10
C LEU A 322 1.96 8.62 -20.46
N GLY A 323 1.91 7.29 -20.49
CA GLY A 323 1.68 6.56 -21.74
C GLY A 323 0.31 6.81 -22.37
N ALA A 324 -0.72 7.01 -21.54
CA ALA A 324 -2.06 7.40 -22.04
C ALA A 324 -2.02 8.81 -22.63
N TYR A 325 -1.42 9.78 -21.92
CA TYR A 325 -1.32 11.16 -22.38
C TYR A 325 -0.55 11.29 -23.70
N CYS A 326 0.64 10.67 -23.80
CA CYS A 326 1.48 10.74 -25.00
C CYS A 326 0.79 10.10 -26.21
N ARG A 327 0.10 8.96 -26.04
CA ARG A 327 -0.67 8.35 -27.14
C ARG A 327 -1.87 9.18 -27.58
N MET A 328 -2.56 9.84 -26.65
CA MET A 328 -3.72 10.69 -27.00
C MET A 328 -3.32 11.99 -27.70
N CYS A 329 -2.16 12.54 -27.34
CA CYS A 329 -1.70 13.82 -27.87
C CYS A 329 -0.66 13.69 -28.98
N ASP A 330 -0.28 12.46 -29.34
CA ASP A 330 0.80 12.15 -30.31
C ASP A 330 2.08 12.92 -30.00
N MET A 331 2.51 12.85 -28.73
CA MET A 331 3.66 13.59 -28.23
C MET A 331 4.76 12.65 -27.71
N ASP A 332 5.99 13.05 -27.94
CA ASP A 332 7.16 12.37 -27.34
C ASP A 332 7.24 12.61 -25.83
N ILE A 333 7.87 11.67 -25.12
CA ILE A 333 8.09 11.75 -23.68
C ILE A 333 9.27 12.69 -23.41
N THR A 334 8.96 13.93 -23.07
CA THR A 334 9.92 14.96 -22.65
C THR A 334 9.74 15.30 -21.16
N GLN A 335 10.73 15.94 -20.56
CA GLN A 335 10.64 16.35 -19.16
C GLN A 335 9.46 17.30 -18.91
N GLU A 336 9.19 18.23 -19.82
CA GLU A 336 8.05 19.16 -19.71
C GLU A 336 6.70 18.40 -19.74
N VAL A 337 6.58 17.40 -20.60
CA VAL A 337 5.38 16.54 -20.65
C VAL A 337 5.22 15.77 -19.35
N VAL A 338 6.30 15.23 -18.77
CA VAL A 338 6.28 14.53 -17.48
C VAL A 338 5.86 15.47 -16.36
N GLU A 339 6.48 16.64 -16.24
CA GLU A 339 6.14 17.64 -15.20
C GLU A 339 4.67 18.07 -15.27
N LYS A 340 4.16 18.32 -16.48
CA LYS A 340 2.77 18.68 -16.71
C LYS A 340 1.81 17.55 -16.38
N THR A 341 2.11 16.33 -16.84
CA THR A 341 1.19 15.18 -16.73
C THR A 341 1.17 14.59 -15.33
N LEU A 342 2.30 14.62 -14.64
CA LEU A 342 2.51 14.01 -13.32
C LEU A 342 2.59 15.03 -12.19
N SER A 343 2.26 16.30 -12.39
CA SER A 343 2.39 17.39 -11.42
C SER A 343 1.87 17.05 -10.02
N GLU A 344 0.75 16.32 -9.92
CA GLU A 344 0.14 15.89 -8.66
C GLU A 344 0.87 14.70 -7.99
N MET A 345 1.61 13.92 -8.78
CA MET A 345 2.33 12.72 -8.31
C MET A 345 3.79 13.01 -8.00
N LEU A 346 4.36 14.03 -8.64
CA LEU A 346 5.74 14.43 -8.41
C LEU A 346 5.85 15.08 -7.03
N GLN A 347 6.40 14.33 -6.11
CA GLN A 347 6.76 14.84 -4.81
C GLN A 347 8.12 15.54 -4.96
N PHE A 348 8.08 16.82 -5.21
CA PHE A 348 9.28 17.62 -5.01
C PHE A 348 9.58 17.58 -3.51
N VAL A 349 10.46 16.66 -3.10
CA VAL A 349 11.06 16.78 -1.77
C VAL A 349 11.66 18.18 -1.76
N PRO A 350 11.16 19.13 -0.98
CA PRO A 350 11.87 20.38 -0.84
C PRO A 350 13.25 19.96 -0.34
N LYS A 351 14.29 20.08 -1.19
CA LYS A 351 15.67 19.92 -0.71
C LYS A 351 15.70 20.77 0.53
N LYS A 352 15.77 20.12 1.70
CA LYS A 352 15.80 20.83 2.99
C LYS A 352 16.84 21.90 2.80
N ARG A 353 16.41 23.16 2.60
CA ARG A 353 17.38 24.25 2.43
C ARG A 353 18.23 24.22 3.66
N ILE A 354 19.48 23.78 3.48
CA ILE A 354 20.43 23.77 4.59
C ILE A 354 20.50 25.22 5.06
N THR A 355 20.04 25.46 6.28
CA THR A 355 20.05 26.77 6.91
C THR A 355 21.18 26.86 7.93
N VAL A 356 21.65 28.06 8.25
CA VAL A 356 22.63 28.24 9.32
C VAL A 356 22.14 27.64 10.64
N ASP A 357 20.83 27.71 10.91
CA ASP A 357 20.25 27.13 12.14
C ASP A 357 20.28 25.61 12.14
N SER A 358 20.06 24.95 10.99
CA SER A 358 20.20 23.49 10.89
C SER A 358 21.64 23.03 11.12
N ILE A 359 22.60 23.74 10.56
CA ILE A 359 24.05 23.51 10.78
C ILE A 359 24.42 23.68 12.25
N LEU A 360 23.96 24.82 12.87
CA LEU A 360 24.22 25.05 14.28
C LEU A 360 23.66 23.95 15.19
N LYS A 361 22.47 23.47 14.94
CA LYS A 361 21.86 22.34 15.68
C LYS A 361 22.67 21.06 15.52
N SER A 362 23.08 20.73 14.31
CA SER A 362 23.87 19.52 14.02
C SER A 362 25.24 19.56 14.70
N VAL A 363 25.93 20.69 14.60
CA VAL A 363 27.24 20.89 15.25
C VAL A 363 27.12 20.93 16.77
N ALA A 364 26.09 21.57 17.30
CA ALA A 364 25.79 21.60 18.73
C ALA A 364 25.61 20.20 19.31
N SER A 365 24.87 19.34 18.61
CA SER A 365 24.72 17.92 18.98
C SER A 365 26.04 17.15 18.90
N MET A 366 26.81 17.35 17.81
CA MET A 366 28.09 16.63 17.61
C MET A 366 29.14 16.95 18.70
N PHE A 367 29.20 18.19 19.15
CA PHE A 367 30.17 18.64 20.15
C PHE A 367 29.60 18.77 21.56
N ASN A 368 28.34 18.39 21.77
CA ASN A 368 27.62 18.48 23.06
C ASN A 368 27.64 19.88 23.67
N VAL A 369 27.40 20.93 22.84
CA VAL A 369 27.31 22.32 23.22
C VAL A 369 25.95 22.92 22.92
N ARG A 370 25.56 23.99 23.54
CA ARG A 370 24.28 24.65 23.26
C ARG A 370 24.38 25.54 22.01
N VAL A 371 23.33 25.59 21.21
CA VAL A 371 23.28 26.44 20.01
C VAL A 371 23.53 27.90 20.33
N ASN A 372 23.05 28.39 21.47
CA ASN A 372 23.28 29.77 21.91
C ASN A 372 24.74 30.06 22.23
N ASP A 373 25.51 29.07 22.71
CA ASP A 373 26.95 29.21 22.97
C ASP A 373 27.74 29.37 21.66
N LEU A 374 27.31 28.71 20.61
CA LEU A 374 27.92 28.88 19.27
C LEU A 374 27.70 30.26 18.68
N LYS A 375 26.60 30.95 19.02
CA LYS A 375 26.33 32.37 18.63
C LYS A 375 26.96 33.40 19.59
N SER A 376 27.48 32.97 20.75
CA SER A 376 28.02 33.82 21.78
C SER A 376 29.38 34.47 21.39
N THR A 377 29.85 35.37 22.22
CA THR A 377 31.19 36.01 22.11
C THR A 377 32.29 35.21 22.80
N SER A 378 31.97 34.07 23.47
CA SER A 378 32.92 33.22 24.19
C SER A 378 34.08 32.76 23.29
N ARG A 379 35.30 32.80 23.85
CA ARG A 379 36.53 32.37 23.18
C ARG A 379 37.16 31.12 23.77
N THR A 380 36.46 30.46 24.71
CA THR A 380 36.90 29.16 25.26
C THR A 380 37.03 28.14 24.14
N LYS A 381 38.06 27.32 24.19
CA LYS A 381 38.35 26.31 23.13
C LYS A 381 37.18 25.39 22.85
N GLU A 382 36.44 25.04 23.90
CA GLU A 382 35.27 24.13 23.86
C GLU A 382 34.08 24.72 23.05
N ILE A 383 33.98 26.05 22.94
CA ILE A 383 32.94 26.75 22.17
C ILE A 383 33.49 27.32 20.86
N ALA A 384 34.72 27.82 20.87
CA ALA A 384 35.32 28.45 19.70
C ALA A 384 35.58 27.44 18.57
N PHE A 385 36.00 26.22 18.89
CA PHE A 385 36.29 25.18 17.90
C PHE A 385 35.01 24.65 17.21
N PRO A 386 33.96 24.25 17.92
CA PRO A 386 32.69 23.89 17.28
C PRO A 386 32.09 25.03 16.43
N ARG A 387 32.22 26.28 16.89
CA ARG A 387 31.80 27.47 16.09
C ARG A 387 32.56 27.57 14.78
N GLN A 388 33.88 27.31 14.79
CA GLN A 388 34.72 27.30 13.58
C GLN A 388 34.29 26.18 12.61
N VAL A 389 33.93 24.99 13.13
CA VAL A 389 33.37 23.87 12.33
C VAL A 389 32.02 24.27 11.73
N ALA A 390 31.14 24.91 12.50
CA ALA A 390 29.85 25.36 11.99
C ALA A 390 30.01 26.45 10.89
N MET A 391 30.95 27.37 11.04
CA MET A 391 31.30 28.39 10.02
C MET A 391 31.87 27.74 8.75
N TYR A 392 32.67 26.70 8.89
CA TYR A 392 33.20 25.91 7.77
C TYR A 392 32.07 25.28 6.99
N LEU A 393 31.18 24.53 7.68
CA LEU A 393 30.03 23.87 7.05
C LEU A 393 29.06 24.87 6.40
N ALA A 394 28.81 26.01 7.04
CA ALA A 394 27.94 27.05 6.49
C ALA A 394 28.50 27.62 5.17
N LYS A 395 29.81 27.84 5.05
CA LYS A 395 30.42 28.30 3.80
C LYS A 395 30.40 27.23 2.70
N GLU A 396 30.55 25.95 3.06
CA GLU A 396 30.58 24.84 2.09
C GLU A 396 29.18 24.49 1.57
N LEU A 397 28.13 24.61 2.41
CA LEU A 397 26.81 24.09 2.13
C LEU A 397 25.76 25.14 1.78
N ILE A 398 26.02 26.42 2.11
CA ILE A 398 25.07 27.51 1.87
C ILE A 398 25.67 28.50 0.87
N ASN A 399 24.92 28.73 -0.20
CA ASN A 399 25.32 29.68 -1.25
C ASN A 399 24.84 31.11 -0.97
N ASP A 400 25.15 31.63 0.24
CA ASP A 400 24.84 33.00 0.68
C ASP A 400 26.12 33.81 0.73
N SER A 401 25.97 35.15 0.74
CA SER A 401 27.12 36.04 0.87
C SER A 401 27.85 35.87 2.21
N LEU A 402 29.19 35.99 2.23
CA LEU A 402 29.99 35.81 3.44
C LEU A 402 29.59 36.74 4.57
N VAL A 403 29.11 37.93 4.23
CA VAL A 403 28.62 38.92 5.21
C VAL A 403 27.36 38.44 5.89
N LYS A 404 26.40 37.90 5.11
CA LYS A 404 25.15 37.36 5.62
C LYS A 404 25.37 36.08 6.46
N LEU A 405 26.26 35.21 6.02
CA LEU A 405 26.63 34.02 6.80
C LEU A 405 27.29 34.40 8.13
N ALA A 406 28.26 35.32 8.13
CA ALA A 406 28.98 35.76 9.33
C ALA A 406 28.04 36.43 10.36
N SER A 407 27.08 37.22 9.91
CA SER A 407 26.11 37.88 10.78
C SER A 407 25.24 36.88 11.57
N SER A 408 24.93 35.72 10.98
CA SER A 408 24.15 34.66 11.62
C SER A 408 24.89 33.97 12.79
N PHE A 409 26.18 34.15 12.93
CA PHE A 409 26.98 33.61 14.03
C PHE A 409 27.22 34.65 15.17
N GLY A 410 26.21 35.44 15.49
CA GLY A 410 26.29 36.46 16.56
C GLY A 410 27.09 37.71 16.17
N GLY A 411 26.89 38.22 14.95
CA GLY A 411 27.47 39.44 14.45
C GLY A 411 28.99 39.38 14.19
N LYS A 412 29.51 38.17 13.85
CA LYS A 412 30.92 38.00 13.47
C LYS A 412 31.19 38.64 12.10
N THR A 413 32.43 39.00 11.84
CA THR A 413 32.85 39.59 10.56
C THR A 413 33.12 38.49 9.52
N HIS A 414 33.02 38.85 8.23
CA HIS A 414 33.35 37.95 7.13
C HIS A 414 34.80 37.42 7.18
N SER A 415 35.75 38.27 7.68
CA SER A 415 37.14 37.86 7.89
C SER A 415 37.28 36.75 8.95
N THR A 416 36.49 36.80 10.02
CA THR A 416 36.43 35.72 11.04
C THR A 416 35.93 34.41 10.45
N LEU A 417 34.93 34.45 9.57
CA LEU A 417 34.39 33.26 8.89
C LEU A 417 35.42 32.65 7.94
N LEU A 418 36.08 33.48 7.13
CA LEU A 418 37.13 33.02 6.22
C LEU A 418 38.31 32.41 6.95
N HIS A 419 38.77 33.05 8.03
CA HIS A 419 39.86 32.53 8.87
C HIS A 419 39.45 31.18 9.48
N SER A 420 38.25 31.04 9.97
CA SER A 420 37.72 29.78 10.53
C SER A 420 37.65 28.69 9.46
N TRP A 421 37.18 29.04 8.26
CA TRP A 421 37.13 28.12 7.13
C TRP A 421 38.50 27.60 6.72
N THR A 422 39.48 28.48 6.53
CA THR A 422 40.87 28.10 6.17
C THR A 422 41.51 27.23 7.25
N LYS A 423 41.29 27.58 8.52
CA LYS A 423 41.83 26.84 9.67
C LYS A 423 41.27 25.42 9.73
N ILE A 424 39.95 25.25 9.64
CA ILE A 424 39.30 23.90 9.69
C ILE A 424 39.72 23.09 8.48
N LYS A 425 39.73 23.66 7.27
CA LYS A 425 40.20 22.99 6.05
C LYS A 425 41.60 22.40 6.23
N LYS A 426 42.54 23.18 6.75
CA LYS A 426 43.92 22.72 7.03
C LYS A 426 43.98 21.68 8.14
N GLN A 427 43.13 21.75 9.15
CA GLN A 427 43.09 20.76 10.23
C GLN A 427 42.55 19.41 9.73
N MET A 428 41.59 19.41 8.82
CA MET A 428 41.06 18.19 8.22
C MET A 428 42.08 17.39 7.38
N GLU A 429 43.16 18.06 6.91
CA GLU A 429 44.27 17.41 6.20
C GLU A 429 45.09 16.50 7.16
N ASN A 430 45.19 16.90 8.43
CA ASN A 430 46.04 16.25 9.43
C ASN A 430 45.24 15.48 10.51
N ASP A 431 43.92 15.65 10.59
CA ASP A 431 43.04 15.02 11.61
C ASP A 431 41.95 14.20 10.94
N GLU A 432 42.19 12.92 10.79
CA GLU A 432 41.26 11.98 10.14
C GLU A 432 39.95 11.84 10.93
N LYS A 433 39.98 11.94 12.27
CA LYS A 433 38.79 11.86 13.12
C LYS A 433 37.86 13.05 12.86
N LEU A 434 38.42 14.24 12.82
CA LEU A 434 37.69 15.46 12.48
C LEU A 434 37.11 15.39 11.07
N ARG A 435 37.88 14.90 10.12
CA ARG A 435 37.43 14.71 8.73
C ARG A 435 36.21 13.79 8.64
N ARG A 436 36.24 12.64 9.30
CA ARG A 436 35.10 11.69 9.35
C ARG A 436 33.86 12.32 10.00
N GLN A 437 34.03 13.05 11.10
CA GLN A 437 32.93 13.73 11.79
C GLN A 437 32.26 14.78 10.90
N ILE A 438 33.04 15.58 10.18
CA ILE A 438 32.52 16.61 9.28
C ILE A 438 31.79 15.97 8.09
N ILE A 439 32.32 14.87 7.52
CA ILE A 439 31.66 14.14 6.43
C ILE A 439 30.31 13.58 6.89
N MET A 440 30.25 12.89 8.05
CA MET A 440 29.00 12.40 8.61
C MET A 440 27.98 13.53 8.87
N THR A 441 28.45 14.67 9.34
CA THR A 441 27.58 15.83 9.59
C THR A 441 27.04 16.43 8.27
N LYS A 442 27.84 16.45 7.22
CA LYS A 442 27.39 16.84 5.87
C LYS A 442 26.30 15.89 5.39
N GLN A 443 26.53 14.59 5.45
CA GLN A 443 25.54 13.58 5.03
C GLN A 443 24.23 13.72 5.81
N ASN A 444 24.29 13.91 7.12
CA ASN A 444 23.09 14.10 7.96
C ASN A 444 22.35 15.44 7.69
N LEU A 445 22.98 16.43 7.08
CA LEU A 445 22.37 17.71 6.72
C LEU A 445 21.77 17.69 5.31
N GLU A 446 22.25 16.81 4.44
CA GLU A 446 21.79 16.66 3.06
C GLU A 446 20.60 15.67 2.94
N ILE A 447 20.30 14.88 3.99
CA ILE A 447 19.12 14.02 4.14
C ILE A 447 17.98 14.84 4.78
#